data_b3d758c02abe74350333de014207b46e
#
_entry.id   b3d758c02abe74350333de014207b46e
#
_cell.length_a   1.000
_cell.length_b   1.000
_cell.length_c   1.000
_cell.angle_alpha   90.00
_cell.angle_beta   90.00
_cell.angle_gamma   90.00
#
_symmetry.space_group_name_H-M   'P 1'
#
loop_
_entity.id
_entity.type
_entity.pdbx_description
1 polymer ?
#
loop_
_entity_poly.entity_id
_entity_poly.type
_entity_poly.pdbx_seq_one_letter_code
_entity_poly.pdbx_strand_id
1 'polypeptide(L)'
;MKQQERQPYSDTIWDEAETWSRDRIEQFQLDALRRQLQRVARTSNHYREVFAAAGFEPGDLKSLADLRRLPFTHKRDYLAGLQAEPPFGSLAAVAPGEAVRVHFSSGTTARPAPVLWTQADIDRWASLYARYLYGQGLRRGDVFQCMFNYAWFVGGLGATLAAQHVGALVIPASSGDTQRQIETIYQYGTQCVIGTPSFMAHMAEAAQAMGRDLAASPVRMVCVGGEPGASIPGTRERIERQWGARMYDCYGALECQPIGWDTAAQLGPTLAEDFIYVEILHPETHEPVADGERGVLVLTHLDKQACPLVRWWTGDIVVRDSRPAPDGRTHARLTGGVLGRSDDMLIVRGVNLFPSAIEDVVRAFPDLTNEYVIVLDDSVKDPNTGFLTGVKLRVERESGAAADVGERLSQRLREKLQVRFQVEVIESGTLPRTVHKAKRVIHA
;
A
#
# COMPACT_ATOMS: atom_id res chain seq x y z
N MET A 1 23.21 -23.07 12.27
CA MET A 1 23.22 -21.88 13.10
C MET A 1 21.90 -21.80 13.86
N LYS A 2 21.91 -21.79 15.20
CA LYS A 2 20.69 -21.50 15.99
C LYS A 2 20.29 -20.08 15.67
N GLN A 3 19.13 -19.87 15.06
CA GLN A 3 18.50 -18.55 15.00
C GLN A 3 18.38 -18.09 16.46
N GLN A 4 19.12 -17.02 16.83
CA GLN A 4 18.87 -16.35 18.10
C GLN A 4 17.41 -15.93 18.09
N GLU A 5 16.60 -16.47 18.99
CA GLU A 5 15.22 -16.02 19.18
C GLU A 5 15.26 -14.53 19.49
N ARG A 6 14.89 -13.70 18.54
CA ARG A 6 14.70 -12.26 18.80
C ARG A 6 13.52 -12.14 19.74
N GLN A 7 13.74 -11.58 20.91
CA GLN A 7 12.68 -11.20 21.83
C GLN A 7 12.17 -9.81 21.45
N PRO A 8 10.85 -9.58 21.51
CA PRO A 8 10.30 -8.25 21.31
C PRO A 8 10.79 -7.29 22.38
N TYR A 9 10.89 -6.00 22.01
CA TYR A 9 11.30 -4.93 22.92
C TYR A 9 10.29 -4.71 24.06
N SER A 10 9.01 -4.84 23.76
CA SER A 10 7.91 -4.79 24.75
C SER A 10 6.71 -5.62 24.27
N ASP A 11 5.63 -5.63 25.06
CA ASP A 11 4.40 -6.34 24.71
C ASP A 11 3.72 -5.84 23.42
N THR A 12 4.04 -4.62 22.98
CA THR A 12 3.43 -4.00 21.80
C THR A 12 4.43 -3.54 20.75
N ILE A 13 5.72 -3.45 21.11
CA ILE A 13 6.80 -2.94 20.25
C ILE A 13 7.82 -4.06 20.02
N TRP A 14 8.10 -4.35 18.75
CA TRP A 14 9.02 -5.43 18.37
C TRP A 14 10.48 -5.01 18.46
N ASP A 15 10.79 -3.79 18.03
CA ASP A 15 12.17 -3.30 17.89
C ASP A 15 12.31 -1.91 18.56
N GLU A 16 13.39 -1.71 19.34
CA GLU A 16 13.71 -0.43 19.98
C GLU A 16 13.70 0.74 18.98
N ALA A 17 14.08 0.53 17.73
CA ALA A 17 14.10 1.57 16.70
C ALA A 17 12.75 2.28 16.53
N GLU A 18 11.65 1.58 16.80
CA GLU A 18 10.30 2.17 16.72
C GLU A 18 10.06 3.30 17.75
N THR A 19 10.94 3.42 18.75
CA THR A 19 10.84 4.40 19.86
C THR A 19 11.97 5.42 19.90
N TRP A 20 12.85 5.43 18.89
CA TRP A 20 13.95 6.39 18.84
C TRP A 20 13.43 7.83 18.82
N SER A 21 14.17 8.75 19.50
CA SER A 21 13.86 10.18 19.41
C SER A 21 13.97 10.69 17.96
N ARG A 22 13.30 11.78 17.65
CA ARG A 22 13.38 12.40 16.31
C ARG A 22 14.84 12.70 15.92
N ASP A 23 15.62 13.27 16.82
CA ASP A 23 17.03 13.57 16.58
C ASP A 23 17.86 12.31 16.27
N ARG A 24 17.60 11.21 17.00
CA ARG A 24 18.27 9.92 16.75
C ARG A 24 17.88 9.34 15.38
N ILE A 25 16.61 9.44 14.98
CA ILE A 25 16.15 8.99 13.66
C ILE A 25 16.83 9.81 12.57
N GLU A 26 16.84 11.14 12.66
CA GLU A 26 17.43 12.03 11.65
C GLU A 26 18.94 11.82 11.51
N GLN A 27 19.65 11.68 12.63
CA GLN A 27 21.08 11.36 12.61
C GLN A 27 21.34 10.00 11.94
N PHE A 28 20.56 8.97 12.31
CA PHE A 28 20.65 7.65 11.69
C PHE A 28 20.39 7.70 10.19
N GLN A 29 19.34 8.43 9.78
CA GLN A 29 18.98 8.60 8.37
C GLN A 29 20.11 9.30 7.59
N LEU A 30 20.69 10.37 8.13
CA LEU A 30 21.79 11.09 7.47
C LEU A 30 23.00 10.17 7.24
N ASP A 31 23.40 9.42 8.27
CA ASP A 31 24.53 8.50 8.17
C ASP A 31 24.27 7.31 7.24
N ALA A 32 23.04 6.77 7.27
CA ALA A 32 22.63 5.70 6.38
C ALA A 32 22.54 6.17 4.91
N LEU A 33 22.00 7.38 4.67
CA LEU A 33 21.96 7.97 3.33
C LEU A 33 23.37 8.19 2.75
N ARG A 34 24.30 8.70 3.53
CA ARG A 34 25.70 8.86 3.10
C ARG A 34 26.28 7.53 2.61
N ARG A 35 26.11 6.46 3.39
CA ARG A 35 26.57 5.12 3.01
C ARG A 35 25.86 4.62 1.75
N GLN A 36 24.52 4.77 1.70
CA GLN A 36 23.74 4.30 0.57
C GLN A 36 24.05 5.04 -0.72
N LEU A 37 24.17 6.38 -0.69
CA LEU A 37 24.54 7.17 -1.87
C LEU A 37 25.97 6.82 -2.36
N GLN A 38 26.93 6.63 -1.46
CA GLN A 38 28.27 6.16 -1.83
C GLN A 38 28.23 4.78 -2.49
N ARG A 39 27.34 3.89 -2.02
CA ARG A 39 27.18 2.56 -2.59
C ARG A 39 26.56 2.63 -3.98
N VAL A 40 25.41 3.32 -4.14
CA VAL A 40 24.71 3.36 -5.43
C VAL A 40 25.50 4.10 -6.51
N ALA A 41 26.30 5.11 -6.15
CA ALA A 41 27.23 5.78 -7.06
C ALA A 41 28.27 4.83 -7.69
N ARG A 42 28.61 3.75 -6.99
CA ARG A 42 29.58 2.76 -7.48
C ARG A 42 28.92 1.58 -8.20
N THR A 43 27.71 1.19 -7.76
CA THR A 43 27.10 -0.09 -8.15
C THR A 43 25.94 0.01 -9.12
N SER A 44 25.28 1.18 -9.25
CA SER A 44 24.17 1.40 -10.17
C SER A 44 24.58 2.34 -11.30
N ASN A 45 24.44 1.91 -12.53
CA ASN A 45 24.75 2.75 -13.70
C ASN A 45 23.83 3.98 -13.75
N HIS A 46 22.53 3.79 -13.48
CA HIS A 46 21.56 4.87 -13.41
C HIS A 46 21.98 5.98 -12.45
N TYR A 47 22.29 5.65 -11.19
CA TYR A 47 22.62 6.67 -10.19
C TYR A 47 23.98 7.30 -10.42
N ARG A 48 24.93 6.60 -11.01
CA ARG A 48 26.22 7.17 -11.43
C ARG A 48 26.00 8.30 -12.43
N GLU A 49 25.16 8.07 -13.44
CA GLU A 49 24.83 9.06 -14.47
C GLU A 49 24.02 10.23 -13.89
N VAL A 50 23.01 9.94 -13.07
CA VAL A 50 22.17 10.94 -12.39
C VAL A 50 23.02 11.87 -11.51
N PHE A 51 23.93 11.32 -10.71
CA PHE A 51 24.79 12.12 -9.82
C PHE A 51 25.77 12.96 -10.62
N ALA A 52 26.38 12.42 -11.66
CA ALA A 52 27.28 13.17 -12.56
C ALA A 52 26.54 14.32 -13.25
N ALA A 53 25.34 14.10 -13.78
CA ALA A 53 24.52 15.12 -14.40
C ALA A 53 24.07 16.22 -13.43
N ALA A 54 23.83 15.88 -12.17
CA ALA A 54 23.48 16.82 -11.10
C ALA A 54 24.69 17.57 -10.49
N GLY A 55 25.92 17.20 -10.85
CA GLY A 55 27.13 17.72 -10.20
C GLY A 55 27.11 17.42 -8.70
N PHE A 56 26.65 16.24 -8.30
CA PHE A 56 26.49 15.84 -6.92
C PHE A 56 27.44 14.70 -6.57
N GLU A 57 28.23 14.91 -5.52
CA GLU A 57 29.05 13.85 -4.93
C GLU A 57 28.40 13.37 -3.63
N PRO A 58 28.46 12.07 -3.29
CA PRO A 58 27.90 11.57 -2.02
C PRO A 58 28.42 12.28 -0.78
N GLY A 59 29.65 12.83 -0.85
CA GLY A 59 30.25 13.67 0.19
C GLY A 59 29.59 15.04 0.38
N ASP A 60 28.78 15.49 -0.56
CA ASP A 60 28.05 16.77 -0.47
C ASP A 60 26.88 16.72 0.49
N LEU A 61 26.40 15.52 0.85
CA LEU A 61 25.29 15.35 1.78
C LEU A 61 25.73 15.73 3.20
N LYS A 62 25.54 16.98 3.60
CA LYS A 62 25.83 17.50 4.94
C LYS A 62 24.61 17.44 5.85
N SER A 63 23.43 17.60 5.27
CA SER A 63 22.12 17.52 5.91
C SER A 63 21.14 16.72 5.08
N LEU A 64 20.01 16.29 5.65
CA LEU A 64 18.93 15.60 4.92
C LEU A 64 18.36 16.47 3.78
N ALA A 65 18.37 17.79 3.96
CA ALA A 65 17.88 18.74 2.94
C ALA A 65 18.74 18.75 1.66
N ASP A 66 20.02 18.42 1.75
CA ASP A 66 20.91 18.41 0.58
C ASP A 66 20.52 17.34 -0.45
N LEU A 67 19.74 16.33 -0.03
CA LEU A 67 19.22 15.30 -0.93
C LEU A 67 18.36 15.89 -2.06
N ARG A 68 17.74 17.05 -1.83
CA ARG A 68 16.91 17.77 -2.82
C ARG A 68 17.69 18.26 -4.04
N ARG A 69 19.01 18.32 -3.98
CA ARG A 69 19.86 18.61 -5.15
C ARG A 69 19.81 17.51 -6.21
N LEU A 70 19.42 16.29 -5.82
CA LEU A 70 19.23 15.18 -6.76
C LEU A 70 17.84 15.25 -7.39
N PRO A 71 17.69 14.90 -8.69
CA PRO A 71 16.41 14.79 -9.32
C PRO A 71 15.58 13.61 -8.76
N PHE A 72 14.31 13.58 -9.08
CA PHE A 72 13.45 12.43 -8.76
C PHE A 72 13.75 11.24 -9.67
N THR A 73 13.62 10.04 -9.15
CA THR A 73 13.53 8.80 -9.93
C THR A 73 12.06 8.46 -10.12
N HIS A 74 11.62 8.36 -11.35
CA HIS A 74 10.23 8.01 -11.70
C HIS A 74 10.11 6.58 -12.23
N LYS A 75 8.90 6.05 -12.26
CA LYS A 75 8.61 4.74 -12.87
C LYS A 75 9.06 4.65 -14.33
N ARG A 76 8.96 5.74 -15.10
CA ARG A 76 9.45 5.81 -16.49
C ARG A 76 10.96 5.59 -16.59
N ASP A 77 11.74 6.10 -15.63
CA ASP A 77 13.20 5.98 -15.62
C ASP A 77 13.60 4.52 -15.32
N TYR A 78 12.87 3.88 -14.39
CA TYR A 78 13.02 2.45 -14.14
C TYR A 78 12.73 1.60 -15.38
N LEU A 79 11.62 1.87 -16.09
CA LEU A 79 11.25 1.14 -17.31
C LEU A 79 12.24 1.41 -18.46
N ALA A 80 12.72 2.64 -18.61
CA ALA A 80 13.75 2.98 -19.60
C ALA A 80 15.07 2.22 -19.29
N GLY A 81 15.46 2.17 -18.01
CA GLY A 81 16.62 1.41 -17.57
C GLY A 81 16.51 -0.08 -17.89
N LEU A 82 15.33 -0.69 -17.77
CA LEU A 82 15.09 -2.09 -18.15
C LEU A 82 15.24 -2.34 -19.65
N GLN A 83 14.93 -1.35 -20.49
CA GLN A 83 15.12 -1.45 -21.93
C GLN A 83 16.58 -1.27 -22.33
N ALA A 84 17.29 -0.37 -21.67
CA ALA A 84 18.68 -0.07 -21.95
C ALA A 84 19.63 -1.20 -21.49
N GLU A 85 19.39 -1.78 -20.33
CA GLU A 85 20.24 -2.81 -19.71
C GLU A 85 19.40 -4.04 -19.29
N PRO A 86 18.92 -4.88 -20.24
CA PRO A 86 18.18 -6.08 -19.93
C PRO A 86 19.09 -7.14 -19.26
N PRO A 87 18.56 -8.07 -18.41
CA PRO A 87 17.13 -8.17 -18.08
C PRO A 87 16.70 -7.38 -16.82
N PHE A 88 17.64 -6.82 -16.04
CA PHE A 88 17.33 -6.27 -14.70
C PHE A 88 17.41 -4.74 -14.61
N GLY A 89 17.91 -4.09 -15.63
CA GLY A 89 17.92 -2.63 -15.75
C GLY A 89 19.06 -1.92 -15.04
N SER A 90 19.28 -0.66 -15.40
CA SER A 90 20.37 0.19 -14.90
C SER A 90 20.24 0.58 -13.41
N LEU A 91 19.05 0.41 -12.80
CA LEU A 91 18.83 0.64 -11.36
C LEU A 91 19.32 -0.54 -10.52
N ALA A 92 19.59 -1.72 -11.11
CA ALA A 92 20.19 -2.83 -10.39
C ALA A 92 21.56 -2.42 -9.83
N ALA A 93 21.80 -2.72 -8.56
CA ALA A 93 23.00 -2.31 -7.83
C ALA A 93 23.76 -3.50 -7.26
N VAL A 94 23.50 -4.70 -7.80
CA VAL A 94 24.17 -5.97 -7.51
C VAL A 94 24.30 -6.77 -8.81
N ALA A 95 25.30 -7.64 -8.87
CA ALA A 95 25.38 -8.60 -9.95
C ALA A 95 24.26 -9.66 -9.84
N PRO A 96 23.76 -10.24 -10.95
CA PRO A 96 22.69 -11.25 -10.91
C PRO A 96 22.99 -12.42 -9.97
N GLY A 97 24.24 -12.83 -9.82
CA GLY A 97 24.66 -13.92 -8.92
C GLY A 97 24.59 -13.58 -7.41
N GLU A 98 24.42 -12.32 -7.06
CA GLU A 98 24.26 -11.87 -5.67
C GLU A 98 22.78 -11.77 -5.28
N ALA A 99 21.86 -11.74 -6.28
CA ALA A 99 20.44 -11.77 -6.05
C ALA A 99 19.98 -13.23 -5.85
N VAL A 100 19.09 -13.42 -4.88
CA VAL A 100 18.53 -14.76 -4.55
C VAL A 100 17.04 -14.84 -4.89
N ARG A 101 16.42 -13.71 -5.25
CA ARG A 101 15.00 -13.65 -5.61
C ARG A 101 14.73 -12.51 -6.57
N VAL A 102 13.71 -12.69 -7.42
CA VAL A 102 13.11 -11.65 -8.25
C VAL A 102 11.61 -11.70 -8.07
N HIS A 103 11.00 -10.52 -7.92
CA HIS A 103 9.56 -10.33 -7.96
C HIS A 103 9.19 -9.42 -9.13
N PHE A 104 7.94 -9.49 -9.58
CA PHE A 104 7.47 -8.73 -10.72
C PHE A 104 6.25 -7.89 -10.36
N SER A 105 6.14 -6.71 -10.98
CA SER A 105 4.93 -5.90 -10.87
C SER A 105 3.76 -6.58 -11.57
N SER A 106 2.53 -6.31 -11.10
CA SER A 106 1.29 -6.82 -11.74
C SER A 106 1.07 -6.28 -13.15
N GLY A 107 1.89 -5.33 -13.59
CA GLY A 107 1.99 -4.67 -14.88
C GLY A 107 0.73 -4.65 -15.75
N THR A 108 0.13 -3.47 -15.89
CA THR A 108 -0.84 -3.20 -16.97
C THR A 108 -0.16 -3.02 -18.33
N THR A 109 1.18 -2.98 -18.35
CA THR A 109 2.04 -2.87 -19.54
C THR A 109 2.54 -4.25 -19.97
N ALA A 110 2.86 -4.41 -21.26
CA ALA A 110 3.15 -5.69 -21.92
C ALA A 110 4.31 -6.53 -21.31
N ARG A 111 5.12 -5.98 -20.41
CA ARG A 111 6.18 -6.70 -19.70
C ARG A 111 6.17 -6.36 -18.21
N PRO A 112 6.04 -7.37 -17.31
CA PRO A 112 6.19 -7.18 -15.87
C PRO A 112 7.61 -6.66 -15.55
N ALA A 113 7.71 -5.65 -14.70
CA ALA A 113 8.99 -5.08 -14.29
C ALA A 113 9.61 -5.92 -13.14
N PRO A 114 10.83 -6.46 -13.30
CA PRO A 114 11.49 -7.26 -12.28
C PRO A 114 12.10 -6.39 -11.18
N VAL A 115 12.03 -6.80 -9.93
CA VAL A 115 12.79 -6.23 -8.80
C VAL A 115 13.59 -7.32 -8.16
N LEU A 116 14.92 -7.14 -8.10
CA LEU A 116 15.84 -8.07 -7.49
C LEU A 116 15.89 -7.89 -5.97
N TRP A 117 16.23 -8.99 -5.28
CA TRP A 117 16.40 -9.05 -3.82
C TRP A 117 17.63 -9.88 -3.48
N THR A 118 18.52 -9.34 -2.63
CA THR A 118 19.57 -10.13 -1.96
C THR A 118 18.99 -10.85 -0.75
N GLN A 119 19.75 -11.78 -0.16
CA GLN A 119 19.33 -12.38 1.11
C GLN A 119 19.21 -11.32 2.22
N ALA A 120 20.13 -10.36 2.27
CA ALA A 120 20.07 -9.28 3.26
C ALA A 120 18.81 -8.41 3.09
N ASP A 121 18.41 -8.09 1.85
CA ASP A 121 17.15 -7.39 1.58
C ASP A 121 15.94 -8.17 2.11
N ILE A 122 15.92 -9.48 1.90
CA ILE A 122 14.84 -10.38 2.36
C ILE A 122 14.78 -10.43 3.89
N ASP A 123 15.94 -10.60 4.54
CA ASP A 123 16.03 -10.67 6.00
C ASP A 123 15.61 -9.35 6.65
N ARG A 124 16.03 -8.23 6.07
CA ARG A 124 15.63 -6.89 6.51
C ARG A 124 14.13 -6.68 6.35
N TRP A 125 13.58 -7.04 5.21
CA TRP A 125 12.15 -6.98 4.94
C TRP A 125 11.33 -7.81 5.91
N ALA A 126 11.70 -9.07 6.14
CA ALA A 126 11.02 -9.95 7.09
C ALA A 126 11.01 -9.35 8.50
N SER A 127 12.14 -8.79 8.95
CA SER A 127 12.27 -8.14 10.25
C SER A 127 11.39 -6.89 10.39
N LEU A 128 11.37 -6.04 9.36
CA LEU A 128 10.55 -4.82 9.36
C LEU A 128 9.06 -5.16 9.33
N TYR A 129 8.66 -6.13 8.50
CA TYR A 129 7.27 -6.53 8.39
C TYR A 129 6.79 -7.25 9.67
N ALA A 130 7.66 -7.98 10.36
CA ALA A 130 7.36 -8.59 11.64
C ALA A 130 6.99 -7.56 12.72
N ARG A 131 7.66 -6.38 12.76
CA ARG A 131 7.32 -5.28 13.67
C ARG A 131 5.84 -4.90 13.56
N TYR A 132 5.35 -4.77 12.33
CA TYR A 132 3.99 -4.34 12.06
C TYR A 132 2.98 -5.40 12.44
N LEU A 133 3.19 -6.66 12.03
CA LEU A 133 2.30 -7.76 12.42
C LEU A 133 2.25 -7.92 13.95
N TYR A 134 3.40 -7.78 14.62
CA TYR A 134 3.47 -7.82 16.08
C TYR A 134 2.76 -6.61 16.71
N GLY A 135 2.97 -5.42 16.17
CA GLY A 135 2.30 -4.19 16.62
C GLY A 135 0.79 -4.20 16.38
N GLN A 136 0.31 -4.94 15.39
CA GLN A 136 -1.10 -5.20 15.11
C GLN A 136 -1.70 -6.26 16.07
N GLY A 137 -0.87 -7.03 16.74
CA GLY A 137 -1.29 -8.01 17.73
C GLY A 137 -1.01 -9.47 17.39
N LEU A 138 -0.26 -9.78 16.31
CA LEU A 138 0.18 -11.15 16.02
C LEU A 138 1.18 -11.63 17.08
N ARG A 139 1.04 -12.85 17.55
CA ARG A 139 1.90 -13.43 18.58
C ARG A 139 2.41 -14.81 18.16
N ARG A 140 3.47 -15.26 18.84
CA ARG A 140 3.98 -16.62 18.70
C ARG A 140 2.86 -17.63 18.96
N GLY A 141 2.71 -18.60 18.05
CA GLY A 141 1.71 -19.65 18.14
C GLY A 141 0.33 -19.30 17.56
N ASP A 142 0.07 -18.04 17.21
CA ASP A 142 -1.12 -17.70 16.43
C ASP A 142 -1.12 -18.40 15.07
N VAL A 143 -2.30 -18.75 14.58
CA VAL A 143 -2.48 -19.26 13.22
C VAL A 143 -2.72 -18.09 12.28
N PHE A 144 -1.81 -17.91 11.33
CA PHE A 144 -1.81 -16.85 10.33
C PHE A 144 -2.10 -17.44 8.95
N GLN A 145 -3.18 -17.02 8.31
CA GLN A 145 -3.54 -17.48 6.96
C GLN A 145 -3.24 -16.40 5.92
N CYS A 146 -2.29 -16.69 5.02
CA CYS A 146 -1.91 -15.77 3.96
C CYS A 146 -2.74 -16.05 2.70
N MET A 147 -3.58 -15.09 2.35
CA MET A 147 -4.48 -15.11 1.20
C MET A 147 -3.98 -14.27 0.02
N PHE A 148 -2.80 -13.65 0.12
CA PHE A 148 -2.14 -13.05 -1.03
C PHE A 148 -1.66 -14.11 -2.01
N ASN A 149 -1.74 -13.81 -3.30
CA ASN A 149 -1.16 -14.66 -4.33
C ASN A 149 0.37 -14.73 -4.18
N TYR A 150 0.92 -15.95 -4.26
CA TYR A 150 2.37 -16.19 -4.17
C TYR A 150 3.07 -16.10 -5.53
N ALA A 151 2.31 -16.20 -6.63
CA ALA A 151 2.90 -16.18 -7.97
C ALA A 151 3.40 -14.78 -8.32
N TRP A 152 4.72 -14.65 -8.50
CA TRP A 152 5.45 -13.46 -8.95
C TRP A 152 5.40 -12.24 -8.02
N PHE A 153 4.35 -12.10 -7.22
CA PHE A 153 4.11 -10.93 -6.38
C PHE A 153 4.87 -11.00 -5.05
N VAL A 154 5.10 -9.83 -4.49
CA VAL A 154 5.87 -9.68 -3.26
C VAL A 154 5.06 -9.98 -2.00
N GLY A 155 3.73 -9.72 -2.01
CA GLY A 155 2.90 -9.69 -0.81
C GLY A 155 2.83 -11.03 -0.06
N GLY A 156 2.56 -12.13 -0.77
CA GLY A 156 2.40 -13.46 -0.14
C GLY A 156 3.66 -13.95 0.58
N LEU A 157 4.81 -13.89 -0.10
CA LEU A 157 6.08 -14.32 0.49
C LEU A 157 6.52 -13.41 1.64
N GLY A 158 6.32 -12.08 1.51
CA GLY A 158 6.69 -11.15 2.57
C GLY A 158 5.89 -11.34 3.85
N ALA A 159 4.57 -11.46 3.71
CA ALA A 159 3.68 -11.71 4.85
C ALA A 159 4.01 -13.04 5.53
N THR A 160 4.28 -14.08 4.75
CA THR A 160 4.70 -15.41 5.26
C THR A 160 5.98 -15.33 6.06
N LEU A 161 7.03 -14.73 5.49
CA LEU A 161 8.33 -14.59 6.18
C LEU A 161 8.19 -13.77 7.47
N ALA A 162 7.40 -12.70 7.43
CA ALA A 162 7.17 -11.85 8.59
C ALA A 162 6.41 -12.59 9.71
N ALA A 163 5.35 -13.31 9.39
CA ALA A 163 4.59 -14.10 10.36
C ALA A 163 5.43 -15.22 10.96
N GLN A 164 6.24 -15.90 10.15
CA GLN A 164 7.22 -16.89 10.63
C GLN A 164 8.29 -16.25 11.54
N HIS A 165 8.71 -15.02 11.24
CA HIS A 165 9.68 -14.28 12.06
C HIS A 165 9.11 -13.94 13.44
N VAL A 166 7.80 -13.65 13.57
CA VAL A 166 7.09 -13.50 14.83
C VAL A 166 6.93 -14.84 15.56
N GLY A 167 6.96 -15.96 14.84
CA GLY A 167 6.75 -17.31 15.36
C GLY A 167 5.31 -17.81 15.25
N ALA A 168 4.52 -17.24 14.35
CA ALA A 168 3.19 -17.71 14.04
C ALA A 168 3.20 -18.98 13.19
N LEU A 169 2.16 -19.80 13.28
CA LEU A 169 1.91 -20.93 12.38
C LEU A 169 1.27 -20.42 11.09
N VAL A 170 1.99 -20.51 9.98
CA VAL A 170 1.53 -19.95 8.70
C VAL A 170 0.82 -20.99 7.84
N ILE A 171 -0.39 -20.65 7.38
CA ILE A 171 -1.12 -21.37 6.34
C ILE A 171 -0.96 -20.57 5.02
N PRO A 172 -0.18 -21.06 4.04
CA PRO A 172 0.06 -20.37 2.78
C PRO A 172 -1.08 -20.65 1.78
N ALA A 173 -2.28 -20.10 2.05
CA ALA A 173 -3.51 -20.41 1.34
C ALA A 173 -3.53 -19.87 -0.10
N SER A 174 -2.82 -18.76 -0.38
CA SER A 174 -2.88 -18.04 -1.65
C SER A 174 -4.27 -17.42 -1.95
N SER A 175 -4.46 -16.83 -3.13
CA SER A 175 -5.73 -16.27 -3.58
C SER A 175 -6.46 -17.27 -4.47
N GLY A 176 -7.19 -18.18 -3.91
CA GLY A 176 -7.95 -19.18 -4.68
C GLY A 176 -8.81 -20.01 -3.75
N ASP A 177 -9.68 -20.85 -4.29
CA ASP A 177 -10.52 -21.78 -3.54
C ASP A 177 -11.15 -21.16 -2.29
N THR A 178 -12.00 -20.17 -2.50
CA THR A 178 -12.63 -19.38 -1.43
C THR A 178 -13.35 -20.26 -0.39
N GLN A 179 -14.07 -21.29 -0.84
CA GLN A 179 -14.76 -22.20 0.06
C GLN A 179 -13.79 -22.91 1.01
N ARG A 180 -12.73 -23.50 0.45
CA ARG A 180 -11.71 -24.19 1.23
C ARG A 180 -11.02 -23.26 2.22
N GLN A 181 -10.77 -22.01 1.84
CA GLN A 181 -10.17 -21.02 2.72
C GLN A 181 -11.06 -20.67 3.91
N ILE A 182 -12.38 -20.55 3.69
CA ILE A 182 -13.36 -20.34 4.75
C ILE A 182 -13.38 -21.55 5.71
N GLU A 183 -13.45 -22.76 5.18
CA GLU A 183 -13.43 -23.98 6.00
C GLU A 183 -12.13 -24.09 6.80
N THR A 184 -10.99 -23.73 6.21
CA THR A 184 -9.67 -23.70 6.87
C THR A 184 -9.65 -22.79 8.10
N ILE A 185 -10.30 -21.61 8.04
CA ILE A 185 -10.40 -20.69 9.19
C ILE A 185 -10.99 -21.39 10.42
N TYR A 186 -12.08 -22.11 10.24
CA TYR A 186 -12.76 -22.82 11.35
C TYR A 186 -12.01 -24.07 11.77
N GLN A 187 -11.50 -24.83 10.81
CA GLN A 187 -10.83 -26.11 11.07
C GLN A 187 -9.53 -25.94 11.86
N TYR A 188 -8.76 -24.91 11.56
CA TYR A 188 -7.43 -24.68 12.15
C TYR A 188 -7.39 -23.50 13.13
N GLY A 189 -8.53 -22.86 13.38
CA GLY A 189 -8.61 -21.77 14.36
C GLY A 189 -7.78 -20.54 13.94
N THR A 190 -7.87 -20.10 12.67
CA THR A 190 -7.13 -18.97 12.17
C THR A 190 -7.46 -17.68 12.92
N GLN A 191 -6.45 -17.04 13.54
CA GLN A 191 -6.61 -15.78 14.28
C GLN A 191 -6.30 -14.56 13.45
N CYS A 192 -5.45 -14.69 12.43
CA CYS A 192 -5.06 -13.58 11.57
C CYS A 192 -5.15 -13.99 10.10
N VAL A 193 -5.75 -13.13 9.28
CA VAL A 193 -5.79 -13.27 7.83
C VAL A 193 -5.11 -12.07 7.16
N ILE A 194 -4.48 -12.28 6.00
CA ILE A 194 -3.94 -11.19 5.18
C ILE A 194 -4.28 -11.37 3.71
N GLY A 195 -4.71 -10.29 3.05
CA GLY A 195 -5.04 -10.26 1.63
C GLY A 195 -5.36 -8.86 1.13
N THR A 196 -6.08 -8.74 0.00
CA THR A 196 -6.57 -7.44 -0.46
C THR A 196 -7.91 -7.09 0.18
N PRO A 197 -8.24 -5.81 0.39
CA PRO A 197 -9.55 -5.39 0.89
C PRO A 197 -10.72 -5.99 0.11
N SER A 198 -10.65 -5.98 -1.23
CA SER A 198 -11.67 -6.56 -2.09
C SER A 198 -11.83 -8.08 -1.88
N PHE A 199 -10.73 -8.80 -1.66
CA PHE A 199 -10.79 -10.23 -1.38
C PHE A 199 -11.37 -10.52 0.01
N MET A 200 -11.06 -9.71 1.03
CA MET A 200 -11.68 -9.85 2.36
C MET A 200 -13.19 -9.64 2.33
N ALA A 201 -13.66 -8.66 1.56
CA ALA A 201 -15.09 -8.44 1.35
C ALA A 201 -15.75 -9.63 0.61
N HIS A 202 -15.11 -10.12 -0.46
CA HIS A 202 -15.58 -11.31 -1.20
C HIS A 202 -15.66 -12.56 -0.31
N MET A 203 -14.65 -12.79 0.55
CA MET A 203 -14.66 -13.90 1.50
C MET A 203 -15.85 -13.83 2.47
N ALA A 204 -16.19 -12.62 2.94
CA ALA A 204 -17.32 -12.44 3.83
C ALA A 204 -18.67 -12.73 3.13
N GLU A 205 -18.85 -12.26 1.90
CA GLU A 205 -20.02 -12.57 1.08
C GLU A 205 -20.15 -14.08 0.80
N ALA A 206 -19.04 -14.73 0.44
CA ALA A 206 -19.01 -16.17 0.18
C ALA A 206 -19.29 -17.00 1.45
N ALA A 207 -18.77 -16.60 2.60
CA ALA A 207 -19.04 -17.25 3.88
C ALA A 207 -20.54 -17.19 4.22
N GLN A 208 -21.15 -16.02 4.06
CA GLN A 208 -22.59 -15.85 4.27
C GLN A 208 -23.42 -16.76 3.33
N ALA A 209 -23.02 -16.87 2.06
CA ALA A 209 -23.69 -17.78 1.10
C ALA A 209 -23.54 -19.26 1.48
N MET A 210 -22.46 -19.63 2.20
CA MET A 210 -22.22 -20.96 2.77
C MET A 210 -22.91 -21.19 4.12
N GLY A 211 -23.65 -20.21 4.64
CA GLY A 211 -24.23 -20.26 6.00
C GLY A 211 -23.19 -20.18 7.13
N ARG A 212 -22.02 -19.59 6.86
CA ARG A 212 -20.96 -19.35 7.83
C ARG A 212 -20.93 -17.88 8.27
N ASP A 213 -20.72 -17.62 9.53
CA ASP A 213 -20.60 -16.29 10.10
C ASP A 213 -19.14 -16.00 10.47
N LEU A 214 -18.41 -15.27 9.66
CA LEU A 214 -17.02 -14.91 9.94
C LEU A 214 -16.87 -14.05 11.18
N ALA A 215 -17.90 -13.29 11.59
CA ALA A 215 -17.85 -12.52 12.83
C ALA A 215 -17.84 -13.40 14.08
N ALA A 216 -18.33 -14.64 13.98
CA ALA A 216 -18.24 -15.65 15.03
C ALA A 216 -17.00 -16.57 14.89
N SER A 217 -16.13 -16.33 13.91
CA SER A 217 -14.89 -17.10 13.70
C SER A 217 -13.81 -16.72 14.72
N PRO A 218 -12.72 -17.51 14.83
CA PRO A 218 -11.57 -17.15 15.66
C PRO A 218 -10.75 -15.95 15.17
N VAL A 219 -11.02 -15.43 13.96
CA VAL A 219 -10.27 -14.32 13.37
C VAL A 219 -10.46 -13.05 14.22
N ARG A 220 -9.34 -12.44 14.61
CA ARG A 220 -9.31 -11.17 15.36
C ARG A 220 -8.52 -10.07 14.64
N MET A 221 -7.82 -10.44 13.57
CA MET A 221 -6.99 -9.52 12.78
C MET A 221 -7.23 -9.77 11.28
N VAL A 222 -7.60 -8.71 10.56
CA VAL A 222 -7.68 -8.67 9.10
C VAL A 222 -6.66 -7.67 8.60
N CYS A 223 -5.52 -8.15 8.11
CA CYS A 223 -4.48 -7.31 7.53
C CYS A 223 -4.74 -7.17 6.02
N VAL A 224 -4.65 -5.96 5.50
CA VAL A 224 -4.90 -5.72 4.08
C VAL A 224 -3.83 -4.84 3.43
N GLY A 225 -3.67 -4.99 2.12
CA GLY A 225 -2.76 -4.16 1.33
C GLY A 225 -2.92 -4.43 -0.17
N GLY A 226 -2.14 -3.71 -0.97
CA GLY A 226 -2.13 -3.84 -2.43
C GLY A 226 -3.15 -2.98 -3.17
N GLU A 227 -4.18 -2.52 -2.50
CA GLU A 227 -5.18 -1.56 -2.97
C GLU A 227 -5.70 -0.72 -1.80
N PRO A 228 -6.35 0.44 -2.02
CA PRO A 228 -6.97 1.22 -0.95
C PRO A 228 -8.01 0.41 -0.18
N GLY A 229 -8.11 0.61 1.13
CA GLY A 229 -9.09 -0.15 1.93
C GLY A 229 -9.14 0.23 3.40
N ALA A 230 -8.20 -0.20 4.24
CA ALA A 230 -8.26 0.04 5.68
C ALA A 230 -8.19 1.52 6.06
N SER A 231 -7.63 2.36 5.20
CA SER A 231 -7.62 3.82 5.38
C SER A 231 -8.90 4.51 4.90
N ILE A 232 -9.82 3.77 4.28
CA ILE A 232 -11.13 4.26 3.84
C ILE A 232 -12.16 3.88 4.91
N PRO A 233 -12.75 4.86 5.65
CA PRO A 233 -13.60 4.58 6.80
C PRO A 233 -14.76 3.62 6.48
N GLY A 234 -15.52 3.86 5.43
CA GLY A 234 -16.63 3.00 5.04
C GLY A 234 -16.22 1.56 4.69
N THR A 235 -15.04 1.36 4.08
CA THR A 235 -14.49 0.03 3.80
C THR A 235 -14.05 -0.66 5.08
N ARG A 236 -13.32 0.05 5.95
CA ARG A 236 -12.85 -0.48 7.24
C ARG A 236 -14.02 -0.94 8.09
N GLU A 237 -14.99 -0.07 8.36
CA GLU A 237 -16.15 -0.37 9.19
C GLU A 237 -16.96 -1.56 8.69
N ARG A 238 -17.13 -1.66 7.37
CA ARG A 238 -17.85 -2.77 6.75
C ARG A 238 -17.12 -4.10 6.95
N ILE A 239 -15.83 -4.16 6.65
CA ILE A 239 -15.04 -5.38 6.79
C ILE A 239 -14.89 -5.78 8.26
N GLU A 240 -14.61 -4.83 9.16
CA GLU A 240 -14.54 -5.10 10.60
C GLU A 240 -15.85 -5.68 11.14
N ARG A 241 -17.00 -5.17 10.72
CA ARG A 241 -18.31 -5.72 11.09
C ARG A 241 -18.54 -7.11 10.53
N GLN A 242 -18.19 -7.35 9.24
CA GLN A 242 -18.39 -8.65 8.59
C GLN A 242 -17.50 -9.75 9.18
N TRP A 243 -16.29 -9.39 9.64
CA TRP A 243 -15.32 -10.33 10.18
C TRP A 243 -15.33 -10.40 11.73
N GLY A 244 -15.99 -9.48 12.41
CA GLY A 244 -15.91 -9.34 13.87
C GLY A 244 -14.49 -9.06 14.37
N ALA A 245 -13.62 -8.54 13.52
CA ALA A 245 -12.18 -8.42 13.70
C ALA A 245 -11.68 -7.01 13.34
N ARG A 246 -10.54 -6.60 13.90
CA ARG A 246 -9.92 -5.31 13.55
C ARG A 246 -9.18 -5.40 12.21
N MET A 247 -9.35 -4.38 11.38
CA MET A 247 -8.71 -4.28 10.07
C MET A 247 -7.51 -3.33 10.10
N TYR A 248 -6.40 -3.76 9.53
CA TYR A 248 -5.14 -3.01 9.51
C TYR A 248 -4.60 -2.82 8.11
N ASP A 249 -4.15 -1.59 7.83
CA ASP A 249 -3.58 -1.22 6.53
C ASP A 249 -2.10 -1.60 6.43
N CYS A 250 -1.71 -2.09 5.26
CA CYS A 250 -0.32 -2.33 4.88
C CYS A 250 0.00 -1.54 3.61
N TYR A 251 0.85 -0.54 3.74
CA TYR A 251 1.27 0.30 2.62
C TYR A 251 2.64 -0.12 2.09
N GLY A 252 2.69 -0.43 0.81
CA GLY A 252 3.91 -0.78 0.10
C GLY A 252 3.69 -0.94 -1.39
N ALA A 253 4.76 -0.83 -2.16
CA ALA A 253 4.80 -1.15 -3.58
C ALA A 253 5.96 -2.11 -3.84
N LEU A 254 5.93 -2.84 -4.96
CA LEU A 254 6.96 -3.82 -5.29
C LEU A 254 8.37 -3.23 -5.20
N GLU A 255 8.54 -2.02 -5.71
CA GLU A 255 9.83 -1.36 -5.82
C GLU A 255 10.39 -0.89 -4.47
N CYS A 256 9.50 -0.57 -3.52
CA CYS A 256 9.87 0.17 -2.29
C CYS A 256 9.29 -0.42 -1.00
N GLN A 257 9.04 -1.73 -0.95
CA GLN A 257 8.59 -2.38 0.29
C GLN A 257 9.72 -2.57 1.32
N PRO A 258 9.38 -2.47 2.60
CA PRO A 258 8.13 -1.97 3.19
C PRO A 258 8.12 -0.45 3.27
N ILE A 259 6.94 0.20 3.21
CA ILE A 259 6.82 1.65 3.41
C ILE A 259 6.25 1.93 4.80
N GLY A 260 5.08 1.39 5.12
CA GLY A 260 4.45 1.58 6.41
C GLY A 260 3.25 0.66 6.65
N TRP A 261 2.82 0.57 7.91
CA TRP A 261 1.69 -0.25 8.35
C TRP A 261 0.95 0.36 9.53
N ASP A 262 -0.35 0.12 9.60
CA ASP A 262 -1.11 0.38 10.81
C ASP A 262 -0.55 -0.41 12.01
N THR A 263 -0.73 0.17 13.19
CA THR A 263 -0.54 -0.51 14.48
C THR A 263 -1.90 -0.76 15.14
N ALA A 264 -1.92 -1.33 16.34
CA ALA A 264 -3.14 -1.50 17.11
C ALA A 264 -3.89 -0.18 17.39
N ALA A 265 -3.22 0.97 17.26
CA ALA A 265 -3.82 2.28 17.42
C ALA A 265 -4.69 2.70 16.22
N GLN A 266 -4.51 2.10 15.04
CA GLN A 266 -5.25 2.40 13.79
C GLN A 266 -5.23 3.90 13.40
N LEU A 267 -4.10 4.55 13.60
CA LEU A 267 -3.91 6.00 13.30
C LEU A 267 -3.38 6.26 11.89
N GLY A 268 -3.34 5.24 11.05
CA GLY A 268 -2.75 5.22 9.72
C GLY A 268 -1.35 4.59 9.71
N PRO A 269 -0.85 4.20 8.51
CA PRO A 269 0.43 3.51 8.37
C PRO A 269 1.59 4.26 9.01
N THR A 270 2.25 3.64 9.97
CA THR A 270 3.50 4.10 10.57
C THR A 270 4.64 3.79 9.60
N LEU A 271 5.44 4.78 9.25
CA LEU A 271 6.53 4.67 8.29
C LEU A 271 7.72 3.89 8.86
N ALA A 272 8.43 3.17 8.01
CA ALA A 272 9.67 2.49 8.37
C ALA A 272 10.87 3.47 8.29
N GLU A 273 10.92 4.51 9.14
CA GLU A 273 11.90 5.61 9.02
C GLU A 273 13.35 5.20 9.28
N ASP A 274 13.60 4.02 9.81
CA ASP A 274 14.92 3.41 9.92
C ASP A 274 15.29 2.52 8.70
N PHE A 275 14.42 2.50 7.67
CA PHE A 275 14.65 1.82 6.40
C PHE A 275 14.49 2.74 5.18
N ILE A 276 13.62 3.74 5.29
CA ILE A 276 13.37 4.75 4.26
C ILE A 276 13.50 6.15 4.84
N TYR A 277 14.04 7.07 4.05
CA TYR A 277 13.87 8.49 4.23
C TYR A 277 12.72 8.98 3.37
N VAL A 278 11.80 9.75 3.94
CA VAL A 278 10.56 10.19 3.27
C VAL A 278 10.51 11.71 3.21
N GLU A 279 10.24 12.22 2.01
CA GLU A 279 9.86 13.61 1.74
C GLU A 279 8.38 13.63 1.37
N ILE A 280 7.62 14.61 1.87
CA ILE A 280 6.25 14.87 1.43
C ILE A 280 6.25 16.21 0.72
N LEU A 281 5.98 16.19 -0.59
CA LEU A 281 6.21 17.34 -1.47
C LEU A 281 4.92 17.78 -2.16
N HIS A 282 4.78 19.10 -2.36
CA HIS A 282 3.69 19.64 -3.17
C HIS A 282 3.82 19.11 -4.61
N PRO A 283 2.73 18.63 -5.23
CA PRO A 283 2.80 17.94 -6.53
C PRO A 283 3.29 18.83 -7.69
N GLU A 284 3.10 20.13 -7.64
CA GLU A 284 3.45 21.07 -8.70
C GLU A 284 4.76 21.83 -8.43
N THR A 285 4.91 22.36 -7.19
CA THR A 285 6.09 23.15 -6.85
C THR A 285 7.27 22.32 -6.40
N HIS A 286 7.03 21.06 -6.02
CA HIS A 286 8.00 20.11 -5.45
C HIS A 286 8.64 20.58 -4.13
N GLU A 287 8.06 21.60 -3.50
CA GLU A 287 8.50 22.07 -2.18
C GLU A 287 7.90 21.18 -1.08
N PRO A 288 8.62 21.03 0.05
CA PRO A 288 8.08 20.30 1.19
C PRO A 288 6.82 20.95 1.73
N VAL A 289 5.85 20.09 2.08
CA VAL A 289 4.64 20.52 2.78
C VAL A 289 4.77 20.29 4.29
N ALA A 290 4.04 21.04 5.08
CA ALA A 290 3.99 20.88 6.53
C ALA A 290 3.24 19.59 6.93
N ASP A 291 3.46 19.12 8.16
CA ASP A 291 2.64 18.05 8.73
C ASP A 291 1.17 18.47 8.76
N GLY A 292 0.28 17.55 8.39
CA GLY A 292 -1.14 17.81 8.23
C GLY A 292 -1.56 18.29 6.84
N GLU A 293 -0.62 18.66 5.98
CA GLU A 293 -0.90 19.05 4.59
C GLU A 293 -0.74 17.86 3.63
N ARG A 294 -1.46 17.92 2.51
CA ARG A 294 -1.39 16.90 1.45
C ARG A 294 -0.17 17.13 0.58
N GLY A 295 0.53 16.04 0.26
CA GLY A 295 1.64 16.05 -0.69
C GLY A 295 1.90 14.68 -1.27
N VAL A 296 2.76 14.62 -2.28
CA VAL A 296 3.24 13.37 -2.88
C VAL A 296 4.34 12.78 -2.00
N LEU A 297 4.23 11.50 -1.70
CA LEU A 297 5.29 10.77 -1.01
C LEU A 297 6.44 10.50 -1.96
N VAL A 298 7.63 10.94 -1.56
CA VAL A 298 8.91 10.62 -2.21
C VAL A 298 9.77 9.88 -1.21
N LEU A 299 10.38 8.78 -1.61
CA LEU A 299 11.20 8.00 -0.69
C LEU A 299 12.60 7.69 -1.22
N THR A 300 13.52 7.54 -0.29
CA THR A 300 14.87 7.05 -0.54
C THR A 300 15.17 5.89 0.40
N HIS A 301 15.64 4.76 -0.13
CA HIS A 301 16.06 3.62 0.69
C HIS A 301 17.38 3.93 1.43
N LEU A 302 17.45 3.51 2.68
CA LEU A 302 18.63 3.71 3.53
C LEU A 302 19.64 2.56 3.45
N ASP A 303 19.18 1.32 3.23
CA ASP A 303 20.04 0.12 3.24
C ASP A 303 19.66 -0.97 2.25
N LYS A 304 18.68 -0.74 1.34
CA LYS A 304 18.32 -1.73 0.31
C LYS A 304 19.47 -1.97 -0.67
N GLN A 305 19.79 -3.25 -0.93
CA GLN A 305 20.98 -3.62 -1.70
C GLN A 305 20.72 -3.81 -3.19
N ALA A 306 19.75 -4.63 -3.59
CA ALA A 306 19.63 -5.07 -4.96
C ALA A 306 19.11 -4.02 -5.94
N CYS A 307 18.01 -3.36 -5.57
CA CYS A 307 17.38 -2.30 -6.37
C CYS A 307 17.06 -1.11 -5.44
N PRO A 308 18.06 -0.38 -4.96
CA PRO A 308 17.84 0.79 -4.13
C PRO A 308 17.17 1.91 -4.92
N LEU A 309 16.31 2.68 -4.27
CA LEU A 309 15.67 3.86 -4.86
C LEU A 309 16.18 5.11 -4.16
N VAL A 310 16.52 6.14 -4.93
CA VAL A 310 16.87 7.48 -4.45
C VAL A 310 15.85 8.46 -5.00
N ARG A 311 15.19 9.21 -4.10
CA ARG A 311 14.13 10.17 -4.41
C ARG A 311 13.06 9.61 -5.37
N TRP A 312 12.56 8.42 -5.05
CA TRP A 312 11.51 7.77 -5.83
C TRP A 312 10.18 8.50 -5.67
N TRP A 313 9.68 9.04 -6.79
CA TRP A 313 8.37 9.66 -6.87
C TRP A 313 7.30 8.58 -6.94
N THR A 314 6.58 8.34 -5.83
CA THR A 314 5.58 7.26 -5.79
C THR A 314 4.32 7.61 -6.58
N GLY A 315 3.98 8.89 -6.67
CA GLY A 315 2.70 9.39 -7.16
C GLY A 315 1.57 9.30 -6.12
N ASP A 316 1.81 8.73 -4.95
CA ASP A 316 0.80 8.57 -3.91
C ASP A 316 0.65 9.86 -3.08
N ILE A 317 -0.58 10.36 -2.98
CA ILE A 317 -0.93 11.52 -2.15
C ILE A 317 -1.20 11.06 -0.73
N VAL A 318 -0.52 11.68 0.21
CA VAL A 318 -0.57 11.34 1.63
C VAL A 318 -0.60 12.60 2.52
N VAL A 319 -0.89 12.40 3.81
CA VAL A 319 -0.76 13.41 4.86
C VAL A 319 0.11 12.86 5.98
N ARG A 320 1.23 13.51 6.28
CA ARG A 320 2.15 13.09 7.36
C ARG A 320 1.71 13.66 8.70
N ASP A 321 1.87 12.85 9.75
CA ASP A 321 1.80 13.25 11.16
C ASP A 321 3.04 12.70 11.87
N SER A 322 3.94 13.60 12.30
CA SER A 322 5.20 13.26 12.99
C SER A 322 5.08 13.27 14.51
N ARG A 323 3.90 13.51 15.09
CA ARG A 323 3.70 13.47 16.54
C ARG A 323 3.84 12.03 17.04
N PRO A 324 4.46 11.79 18.22
CA PRO A 324 4.52 10.45 18.79
C PRO A 324 3.13 9.80 18.91
N ALA A 325 3.07 8.50 18.66
CA ALA A 325 1.83 7.75 18.81
C ALA A 325 1.55 7.42 20.29
N PRO A 326 0.28 7.22 20.70
CA PRO A 326 -0.06 6.90 22.09
C PRO A 326 0.54 5.58 22.60
N ASP A 327 0.93 4.69 21.69
CA ASP A 327 1.58 3.40 22.00
C ASP A 327 3.09 3.51 22.20
N GLY A 328 3.65 4.72 22.17
CA GLY A 328 5.07 5.03 22.38
C GLY A 328 5.93 5.02 21.12
N ARG A 329 5.36 4.73 19.95
CA ARG A 329 6.08 4.85 18.67
C ARG A 329 6.30 6.31 18.30
N THR A 330 7.47 6.58 17.73
CA THR A 330 7.94 7.94 17.38
C THR A 330 8.08 8.14 15.87
N HIS A 331 8.05 7.06 15.11
CA HIS A 331 8.05 7.15 13.65
C HIS A 331 6.81 7.87 13.13
N ALA A 332 6.98 8.71 12.11
CA ALA A 332 5.88 9.41 11.48
C ALA A 332 4.88 8.42 10.86
N ARG A 333 3.63 8.83 10.77
CA ARG A 333 2.55 8.04 10.18
C ARG A 333 1.81 8.82 9.11
N LEU A 334 1.09 8.09 8.28
CA LEU A 334 0.30 8.65 7.20
C LEU A 334 -1.18 8.65 7.61
N THR A 335 -1.67 9.81 8.06
CA THR A 335 -3.06 9.97 8.48
C THR A 335 -4.00 9.74 7.29
N GLY A 336 -4.92 8.77 7.43
CA GLY A 336 -5.81 8.37 6.34
C GLY A 336 -5.12 7.55 5.25
N GLY A 337 -3.88 7.10 5.45
CA GLY A 337 -3.13 6.27 4.51
C GLY A 337 -2.86 6.94 3.17
N VAL A 338 -2.98 6.18 2.08
CA VAL A 338 -2.90 6.71 0.73
C VAL A 338 -4.26 7.28 0.33
N LEU A 339 -4.34 8.59 0.18
CA LEU A 339 -5.59 9.31 -0.15
C LEU A 339 -5.97 9.18 -1.63
N GLY A 340 -5.00 8.87 -2.48
CA GLY A 340 -5.16 8.71 -3.92
C GLY A 340 -3.82 8.82 -4.63
N ARG A 341 -3.86 8.76 -5.96
CA ARG A 341 -2.66 8.95 -6.77
C ARG A 341 -2.73 10.28 -7.52
N SER A 342 -1.59 10.94 -7.66
CA SER A 342 -1.48 12.19 -8.42
C SER A 342 -1.77 12.00 -9.92
N ASP A 343 -1.54 10.78 -10.44
CA ASP A 343 -1.80 10.39 -11.82
C ASP A 343 -3.22 9.81 -12.07
N ASP A 344 -3.94 9.41 -11.01
CA ASP A 344 -5.34 8.94 -11.07
C ASP A 344 -6.35 10.04 -10.68
N MET A 345 -5.88 11.22 -10.32
CA MET A 345 -6.72 12.33 -9.91
C MET A 345 -7.56 12.84 -11.08
N LEU A 346 -8.87 12.89 -10.89
CA LEU A 346 -9.81 13.44 -11.85
C LEU A 346 -9.98 14.94 -11.58
N ILE A 347 -9.87 15.77 -12.63
CA ILE A 347 -10.19 17.19 -12.53
C ILE A 347 -11.58 17.39 -13.13
N VAL A 348 -12.57 17.65 -12.28
CA VAL A 348 -13.96 17.82 -12.68
C VAL A 348 -14.40 19.26 -12.40
N ARG A 349 -14.52 20.08 -13.45
CA ARG A 349 -14.86 21.53 -13.33
C ARG A 349 -13.96 22.27 -12.32
N GLY A 350 -12.64 21.97 -12.33
CA GLY A 350 -11.68 22.59 -11.41
C GLY A 350 -11.63 21.97 -10.00
N VAL A 351 -12.43 20.96 -9.73
CA VAL A 351 -12.39 20.21 -8.46
C VAL A 351 -11.49 18.98 -8.63
N ASN A 352 -10.48 18.87 -7.79
CA ASN A 352 -9.62 17.69 -7.72
C ASN A 352 -10.35 16.55 -6.99
N LEU A 353 -10.67 15.49 -7.69
CA LEU A 353 -11.43 14.35 -7.21
C LEU A 353 -10.59 13.07 -7.28
N PHE A 354 -10.43 12.39 -6.17
CA PHE A 354 -9.75 11.10 -6.11
C PHE A 354 -10.78 9.95 -6.14
N PRO A 355 -10.50 8.87 -6.90
CA PRO A 355 -11.36 7.68 -6.89
C PRO A 355 -11.61 7.11 -5.49
N SER A 356 -10.63 7.19 -4.58
CA SER A 356 -10.78 6.78 -3.17
C SER A 356 -11.84 7.57 -2.40
N ALA A 357 -12.04 8.85 -2.72
CA ALA A 357 -13.09 9.65 -2.11
C ALA A 357 -14.50 9.24 -2.58
N ILE A 358 -14.63 8.78 -3.83
CA ILE A 358 -15.87 8.16 -4.33
C ILE A 358 -16.11 6.83 -3.62
N GLU A 359 -15.06 6.01 -3.50
CA GLU A 359 -15.10 4.72 -2.82
C GLU A 359 -15.63 4.83 -1.39
N ASP A 360 -15.13 5.78 -0.61
CA ASP A 360 -15.57 6.01 0.76
C ASP A 360 -17.09 6.24 0.84
N VAL A 361 -17.65 7.01 -0.08
CA VAL A 361 -19.10 7.27 -0.11
C VAL A 361 -19.87 6.02 -0.52
N VAL A 362 -19.44 5.32 -1.57
CA VAL A 362 -20.11 4.10 -2.06
C VAL A 362 -20.11 3.00 -1.00
N ARG A 363 -18.96 2.76 -0.36
CA ARG A 363 -18.81 1.72 0.68
C ARG A 363 -19.62 1.99 1.94
N ALA A 364 -19.93 3.24 2.23
CA ALA A 364 -20.78 3.63 3.36
C ALA A 364 -22.28 3.38 3.11
N PHE A 365 -22.70 3.05 1.88
CA PHE A 365 -24.10 2.76 1.56
C PHE A 365 -24.46 1.30 1.83
N PRO A 366 -25.35 0.99 2.78
CA PRO A 366 -25.70 -0.38 3.15
C PRO A 366 -26.48 -1.12 2.05
N ASP A 367 -27.17 -0.38 1.16
CA ASP A 367 -27.98 -0.91 0.06
C ASP A 367 -27.13 -1.28 -1.19
N LEU A 368 -25.81 -1.10 -1.14
CA LEU A 368 -24.90 -1.40 -2.24
C LEU A 368 -23.94 -2.52 -1.88
N THR A 369 -23.57 -3.31 -2.88
CA THR A 369 -22.50 -4.30 -2.75
C THR A 369 -21.11 -3.61 -2.66
N ASN A 370 -20.03 -4.40 -2.62
CA ASN A 370 -18.68 -3.86 -2.66
C ASN A 370 -18.22 -3.45 -4.07
N GLU A 371 -19.02 -3.76 -5.11
CA GLU A 371 -18.59 -3.59 -6.49
C GLU A 371 -19.15 -2.31 -7.12
N TYR A 372 -18.22 -1.54 -7.68
CA TYR A 372 -18.51 -0.32 -8.43
C TYR A 372 -17.42 -0.06 -9.46
N VAL A 373 -17.73 0.74 -10.49
CA VAL A 373 -16.77 1.27 -11.46
C VAL A 373 -17.09 2.72 -11.80
N ILE A 374 -16.03 3.52 -11.93
CA ILE A 374 -16.06 4.88 -12.42
C ILE A 374 -15.87 4.82 -13.93
N VAL A 375 -16.82 5.34 -14.70
CA VAL A 375 -16.79 5.32 -16.18
C VAL A 375 -16.59 6.73 -16.68
N LEU A 376 -15.49 6.93 -17.41
CA LEU A 376 -15.13 8.20 -18.03
C LEU A 376 -15.39 8.11 -19.53
N ASP A 377 -16.66 8.24 -19.92
CA ASP A 377 -17.11 8.29 -21.30
C ASP A 377 -17.45 9.73 -21.75
N ASP A 378 -17.86 9.91 -22.99
CA ASP A 378 -18.18 11.23 -23.53
C ASP A 378 -19.41 11.89 -22.90
N SER A 379 -20.28 11.12 -22.21
CA SER A 379 -21.46 11.67 -21.54
C SER A 379 -21.14 12.57 -20.34
N VAL A 380 -19.92 12.43 -19.80
CA VAL A 380 -19.43 13.21 -18.65
C VAL A 380 -18.35 14.22 -19.03
N LYS A 381 -18.10 14.42 -20.34
CA LYS A 381 -17.18 15.42 -20.88
C LYS A 381 -17.93 16.61 -21.52
N ASP A 382 -17.28 17.74 -21.51
CA ASP A 382 -17.70 18.89 -22.33
C ASP A 382 -17.35 18.60 -23.80
N PRO A 383 -18.31 18.68 -24.73
CA PRO A 383 -18.08 18.32 -26.13
C PRO A 383 -17.10 19.23 -26.86
N ASN A 384 -16.86 20.46 -26.36
CA ASN A 384 -15.98 21.42 -27.00
C ASN A 384 -14.56 21.39 -26.46
N THR A 385 -14.42 21.11 -25.15
CA THR A 385 -13.13 21.20 -24.46
C THR A 385 -12.57 19.83 -24.07
N GLY A 386 -13.40 18.78 -24.04
CA GLY A 386 -13.03 17.45 -23.57
C GLY A 386 -12.85 17.34 -22.05
N PHE A 387 -13.00 18.44 -21.31
CA PHE A 387 -12.86 18.41 -19.84
C PHE A 387 -14.06 17.74 -19.16
N LEU A 388 -13.79 17.05 -18.04
CA LEU A 388 -14.82 16.40 -17.27
C LEU A 388 -15.79 17.43 -16.64
N THR A 389 -17.07 17.25 -16.91
CA THR A 389 -18.18 18.05 -16.34
C THR A 389 -18.91 17.33 -15.20
N GLY A 390 -18.64 16.04 -15.02
CA GLY A 390 -19.19 15.16 -14.02
C GLY A 390 -18.46 13.83 -14.00
N VAL A 391 -19.00 12.87 -13.25
CA VAL A 391 -18.49 11.49 -13.16
C VAL A 391 -19.66 10.53 -13.35
N LYS A 392 -19.50 9.52 -14.19
CA LYS A 392 -20.44 8.41 -14.28
C LYS A 392 -19.98 7.28 -13.37
N LEU A 393 -20.91 6.74 -12.59
CA LEU A 393 -20.64 5.71 -11.60
C LEU A 393 -21.64 4.55 -11.80
N ARG A 394 -21.14 3.35 -12.02
CA ARG A 394 -21.94 2.13 -11.97
C ARG A 394 -21.74 1.47 -10.63
N VAL A 395 -22.84 1.15 -9.94
CA VAL A 395 -22.85 0.51 -8.63
C VAL A 395 -23.78 -0.68 -8.63
N GLU A 396 -23.40 -1.75 -7.99
CA GLU A 396 -24.28 -2.89 -7.78
C GLU A 396 -25.13 -2.73 -6.53
N ARG A 397 -26.42 -2.98 -6.64
CA ARG A 397 -27.32 -2.99 -5.49
C ARG A 397 -27.33 -4.31 -4.75
N GLU A 398 -27.54 -4.26 -3.44
CA GLU A 398 -27.85 -5.44 -2.64
C GLU A 398 -29.26 -5.96 -2.99
N SER A 399 -29.48 -7.27 -2.75
CA SER A 399 -30.81 -7.86 -2.90
C SER A 399 -31.79 -7.22 -1.91
N GLY A 400 -32.88 -6.69 -2.44
CA GLY A 400 -33.90 -5.97 -1.64
C GLY A 400 -33.62 -4.50 -1.41
N ALA A 401 -32.56 -3.92 -1.99
CA ALA A 401 -32.31 -2.49 -1.95
C ALA A 401 -33.47 -1.67 -2.53
N ALA A 402 -33.76 -0.52 -1.94
CA ALA A 402 -34.82 0.35 -2.39
C ALA A 402 -34.54 0.90 -3.81
N ALA A 403 -35.61 1.15 -4.58
CA ALA A 403 -35.49 1.59 -5.98
C ALA A 403 -34.80 2.98 -6.10
N ASP A 404 -34.84 3.80 -5.06
CA ASP A 404 -34.27 5.14 -5.02
C ASP A 404 -32.79 5.19 -4.60
N VAL A 405 -32.14 4.04 -4.43
CA VAL A 405 -30.74 3.96 -3.95
C VAL A 405 -29.78 4.78 -4.82
N GLY A 406 -29.98 4.80 -6.13
CA GLY A 406 -29.14 5.58 -7.06
C GLY A 406 -29.28 7.09 -6.87
N GLU A 407 -30.49 7.60 -6.62
CA GLU A 407 -30.77 9.02 -6.36
C GLU A 407 -30.15 9.45 -5.02
N ARG A 408 -30.37 8.65 -3.97
CA ARG A 408 -29.78 8.91 -2.63
C ARG A 408 -28.25 8.91 -2.69
N LEU A 409 -27.65 7.98 -3.39
CA LEU A 409 -26.21 7.91 -3.58
C LEU A 409 -25.70 9.15 -4.35
N SER A 410 -26.35 9.51 -5.47
CA SER A 410 -25.98 10.69 -6.26
C SER A 410 -26.03 11.96 -5.46
N GLN A 411 -27.07 12.13 -4.65
CA GLN A 411 -27.21 13.26 -3.72
C GLN A 411 -26.06 13.28 -2.70
N ARG A 412 -25.78 12.15 -2.05
CA ARG A 412 -24.73 12.04 -1.04
C ARG A 412 -23.34 12.31 -1.59
N LEU A 413 -23.05 11.78 -2.78
CA LEU A 413 -21.79 12.05 -3.50
C LEU A 413 -21.64 13.55 -3.79
N ARG A 414 -22.72 14.20 -4.29
CA ARG A 414 -22.72 15.63 -4.57
C ARG A 414 -22.51 16.49 -3.33
N GLU A 415 -23.18 16.16 -2.23
CA GLU A 415 -23.02 16.85 -0.95
C GLU A 415 -21.58 16.76 -0.41
N LYS A 416 -20.99 15.57 -0.47
CA LYS A 416 -19.67 15.29 0.12
C LYS A 416 -18.52 15.73 -0.79
N LEU A 417 -18.64 15.55 -2.11
CA LEU A 417 -17.55 15.74 -3.06
C LEU A 417 -17.69 16.96 -3.96
N GLN A 418 -18.83 17.68 -3.88
CA GLN A 418 -19.12 18.92 -4.63
C GLN A 418 -19.03 18.75 -6.17
N VAL A 419 -19.19 17.52 -6.68
CA VAL A 419 -19.13 17.15 -8.09
C VAL A 419 -20.45 16.50 -8.50
N ARG A 420 -20.85 16.66 -9.77
CA ARG A 420 -22.03 16.00 -10.34
C ARG A 420 -21.72 14.54 -10.65
N PHE A 421 -22.59 13.63 -10.17
CA PHE A 421 -22.54 12.20 -10.48
C PHE A 421 -23.75 11.76 -11.28
N GLN A 422 -23.49 10.93 -12.30
CA GLN A 422 -24.52 10.13 -12.99
C GLN A 422 -24.40 8.71 -12.44
N VAL A 423 -25.34 8.29 -11.60
CA VAL A 423 -25.32 6.96 -10.96
C VAL A 423 -26.19 6.00 -11.75
N GLU A 424 -25.59 4.92 -12.23
CA GLU A 424 -26.23 3.79 -12.87
C GLU A 424 -26.22 2.61 -11.88
N VAL A 425 -27.41 2.21 -11.42
CA VAL A 425 -27.60 1.08 -10.50
C VAL A 425 -27.83 -0.18 -11.30
N ILE A 426 -27.02 -1.20 -11.05
CA ILE A 426 -27.06 -2.48 -11.74
C ILE A 426 -27.29 -3.62 -10.74
N GLU A 427 -27.71 -4.79 -11.23
CA GLU A 427 -27.98 -5.95 -10.39
C GLU A 427 -26.70 -6.55 -9.82
N SER A 428 -26.81 -7.13 -8.61
CA SER A 428 -25.72 -7.86 -7.97
C SER A 428 -25.17 -8.97 -8.86
N GLY A 429 -23.84 -9.11 -8.91
CA GLY A 429 -23.16 -10.12 -9.73
C GLY A 429 -22.90 -9.67 -11.18
N THR A 430 -23.23 -8.44 -11.57
CA THR A 430 -23.00 -7.92 -12.93
C THR A 430 -21.54 -7.54 -13.16
N LEU A 431 -20.89 -6.94 -12.15
CA LEU A 431 -19.48 -6.57 -12.23
C LEU A 431 -18.58 -7.77 -11.88
N PRO A 432 -17.43 -7.89 -12.52
CA PRO A 432 -16.51 -8.98 -12.24
C PRO A 432 -15.97 -8.90 -10.81
N ARG A 433 -15.98 -10.02 -10.10
CA ARG A 433 -15.30 -10.17 -8.80
C ARG A 433 -13.83 -10.42 -9.06
N THR A 434 -12.97 -9.57 -8.53
CA THR A 434 -11.53 -9.70 -8.70
C THR A 434 -10.89 -10.33 -7.47
N VAL A 435 -10.11 -11.39 -7.68
CA VAL A 435 -9.24 -11.99 -6.65
C VAL A 435 -7.91 -11.25 -6.51
N HIS A 436 -7.69 -10.25 -7.34
CA HIS A 436 -6.52 -9.38 -7.38
C HIS A 436 -6.96 -7.91 -7.28
N LYS A 437 -6.08 -6.97 -7.58
CA LYS A 437 -6.36 -5.53 -7.56
C LYS A 437 -7.52 -5.18 -8.51
N ALA A 438 -8.60 -4.58 -7.98
CA ALA A 438 -9.74 -4.14 -8.77
C ALA A 438 -9.41 -2.88 -9.57
N LYS A 439 -9.71 -2.88 -10.89
CA LYS A 439 -9.62 -1.69 -11.73
C LYS A 439 -10.93 -0.91 -11.61
N ARG A 440 -10.91 0.17 -10.86
CA ARG A 440 -12.12 0.97 -10.54
C ARG A 440 -12.42 2.10 -11.53
N VAL A 441 -11.45 2.51 -12.35
CA VAL A 441 -11.63 3.57 -13.36
C VAL A 441 -11.52 2.95 -14.75
N ILE A 442 -12.52 3.21 -15.60
CA ILE A 442 -12.62 2.75 -16.98
C ILE A 442 -12.79 3.97 -17.88
N HIS A 443 -11.94 4.08 -18.89
CA HIS A 443 -12.08 5.03 -19.99
C HIS A 443 -12.84 4.30 -21.11
N ALA A 444 -14.02 4.77 -21.48
CA ALA A 444 -14.90 4.17 -22.49
C ALA A 444 -15.10 5.09 -23.69
#